data_87403a7b0b5534b40cb24187939a1956
#
_entry.id   87403a7b0b5534b40cb24187939a1956
#
_cell.length_a   1.000
_cell.length_b   1.000
_cell.length_c   1.000
_cell.angle_alpha   90.00
_cell.angle_beta   90.00
_cell.angle_gamma   90.00
#
_symmetry.space_group_name_H-M   'P 1'
#
loop_
_entity.id
_entity.type
_entity.pdbx_description
1 polymer ?
#
loop_
_entity_poly.entity_id
_entity_poly.type
_entity_poly.pdbx_seq_one_letter_code
_entity_poly.pdbx_strand_id
1 'polypeptide(L)' 'PQAIRGTQDIFGADAEAFAFVVETFERVRRLYRFRRVEMPVFEKTEVFARSLGETTDVVSKEMYSFDDRGGESLTLR' A
#
# COMPACT_ATOMS: atom_id res chain seq x y z
N PRO A 1 7.67 -19.30 13.36
CA PRO A 1 6.39 -18.57 13.37
C PRO A 1 5.83 -18.48 11.96
N GLN A 2 4.52 -18.50 11.88
CA GLN A 2 3.83 -18.42 10.61
C GLN A 2 3.59 -16.97 10.23
N ALA A 3 3.52 -16.73 8.92
CA ALA A 3 3.17 -15.41 8.42
C ALA A 3 1.74 -15.05 8.82
N ILE A 4 1.48 -13.76 8.93
CA ILE A 4 0.14 -13.26 9.19
C ILE A 4 -0.75 -13.65 8.00
N ARG A 5 -1.98 -14.06 8.29
CA ARG A 5 -2.94 -14.48 7.27
C ARG A 5 -3.07 -13.39 6.19
N GLY A 6 -2.96 -13.81 4.94
CA GLY A 6 -3.00 -12.90 3.79
C GLY A 6 -1.67 -12.26 3.46
N THR A 7 -0.61 -12.62 4.17
CA THR A 7 0.73 -12.13 3.89
C THR A 7 1.67 -13.30 3.62
N GLN A 8 2.82 -12.99 3.08
CA GLN A 8 3.85 -14.00 2.85
C GLN A 8 5.23 -13.34 2.85
N ASP A 9 6.21 -14.11 3.24
CA ASP A 9 7.61 -13.70 3.08
C ASP A 9 8.06 -14.09 1.68
N ILE A 10 8.75 -13.17 1.01
CA ILE A 10 9.25 -13.41 -0.34
C ILE A 10 10.76 -13.46 -0.28
N PHE A 11 11.34 -14.56 -0.72
CA PHE A 11 12.78 -14.79 -0.65
C PHE A 11 13.23 -15.65 -1.83
N GLY A 12 14.55 -15.82 -1.96
CA GLY A 12 15.13 -16.67 -2.98
C GLY A 12 14.80 -16.21 -4.39
N ALA A 13 14.48 -17.16 -5.26
CA ALA A 13 14.21 -16.89 -6.66
C ALA A 13 13.06 -15.90 -6.87
N ASP A 14 12.01 -16.01 -6.05
CA ASP A 14 10.88 -15.10 -6.14
C ASP A 14 11.28 -13.68 -5.78
N ALA A 15 12.09 -13.51 -4.73
CA ALA A 15 12.57 -12.19 -4.34
C ALA A 15 13.44 -11.57 -5.44
N GLU A 16 14.26 -12.38 -6.08
CA GLU A 16 15.08 -11.92 -7.20
C GLU A 16 14.23 -11.49 -8.39
N ALA A 17 13.15 -12.22 -8.67
CA ALA A 17 12.23 -11.87 -9.74
C ALA A 17 11.52 -10.55 -9.46
N PHE A 18 11.05 -10.33 -8.23
CA PHE A 18 10.46 -9.06 -7.83
C PHE A 18 11.46 -7.92 -7.93
N ALA A 19 12.71 -8.15 -7.49
CA ALA A 19 13.77 -7.15 -7.58
C ALA A 19 14.03 -6.75 -9.03
N PHE A 20 14.04 -7.72 -9.92
CA PHE A 20 14.22 -7.46 -11.34
C PHE A 20 13.15 -6.53 -11.90
N VAL A 21 11.88 -6.79 -11.54
CA VAL A 21 10.76 -5.96 -11.98
C VAL A 21 10.90 -4.54 -11.45
N VAL A 22 11.21 -4.40 -10.16
CA VAL A 22 11.36 -3.09 -9.53
C VAL A 22 12.51 -2.31 -10.14
N GLU A 23 13.66 -2.96 -10.35
CA GLU A 23 14.83 -2.32 -10.93
C GLU A 23 14.59 -1.90 -12.36
N THR A 24 13.87 -2.72 -13.13
CA THR A 24 13.51 -2.39 -14.51
C THR A 24 12.60 -1.17 -14.54
N PHE A 25 11.60 -1.14 -13.66
CA PHE A 25 10.71 0.00 -13.55
C PHE A 25 11.48 1.27 -13.19
N GLU A 26 12.40 1.17 -12.22
CA GLU A 26 13.22 2.30 -11.80
C GLU A 26 14.04 2.86 -12.95
N ARG A 27 14.63 2.00 -13.75
CA ARG A 27 15.41 2.41 -14.91
C ARG A 27 14.53 3.14 -15.94
N VAL A 28 13.37 2.58 -16.24
CA VAL A 28 12.47 3.16 -17.23
C VAL A 28 11.94 4.51 -16.75
N ARG A 29 11.54 4.61 -15.48
CA ARG A 29 11.02 5.87 -14.97
C ARG A 29 12.05 7.00 -15.05
N ARG A 30 13.35 6.67 -14.83
CA ARG A 30 14.42 7.65 -14.96
C ARG A 30 14.58 8.14 -16.38
N LEU A 31 14.45 7.23 -17.35
CA LEU A 31 14.52 7.61 -18.76
C LEU A 31 13.43 8.61 -19.16
N TYR A 32 12.25 8.47 -18.55
CA TYR A 32 11.13 9.39 -18.81
C TYR A 32 11.05 10.52 -17.81
N ARG A 33 12.05 10.63 -16.91
CA ARG A 33 12.16 11.71 -15.92
C ARG A 33 11.02 11.76 -14.92
N PHE A 34 10.38 10.65 -14.64
CA PHE A 34 9.44 10.53 -13.52
C PHE A 34 10.21 10.48 -12.22
N ARG A 35 9.83 11.33 -11.30
CA ARG A 35 10.46 11.35 -9.98
C ARG A 35 9.86 10.30 -9.07
N ARG A 36 10.72 9.73 -8.23
CA ARG A 36 10.27 8.79 -7.22
C ARG A 36 9.58 9.53 -6.09
N VAL A 37 8.49 8.93 -5.60
CA VAL A 37 7.81 9.40 -4.40
C VAL A 37 7.57 8.19 -3.49
N GLU A 38 7.77 8.38 -2.20
CA GLU A 38 7.45 7.37 -1.20
C GLU A 38 6.39 7.95 -0.28
N MET A 39 5.25 7.27 -0.22
CA MET A 39 4.14 7.70 0.59
C MET A 39 4.08 6.90 1.87
N PRO A 40 3.53 7.50 2.95
CA PRO A 40 3.36 6.75 4.19
C PRO A 40 2.47 5.52 4.00
N VAL A 41 2.67 4.53 4.85
CA VAL A 41 1.87 3.30 4.85
C VAL A 41 0.41 3.60 5.19
N PHE A 42 0.18 4.62 6.00
CA PHE A 42 -1.15 5.02 6.46
C PHE A 42 -1.59 6.31 5.82
N GLU A 43 -2.89 6.47 5.69
CA GLU A 43 -3.51 7.69 5.21
C GLU A 43 -4.77 7.96 6.03
N LYS A 44 -5.23 9.19 6.04
CA LYS A 44 -6.51 9.52 6.67
C LYS A 44 -7.62 8.74 5.98
N THR A 45 -8.47 8.11 6.76
CA THR A 45 -9.57 7.30 6.23
C THR A 45 -10.45 8.09 5.27
N GLU A 46 -10.68 9.37 5.56
CA GLU A 46 -11.53 10.22 4.72
C GLU A 46 -11.03 10.38 3.28
N VAL A 47 -9.72 10.26 3.07
CA VAL A 47 -9.14 10.36 1.71
C VAL A 47 -9.69 9.24 0.84
N PHE A 48 -9.73 8.02 1.37
CA PHE A 48 -10.25 6.87 0.64
C PHE A 48 -11.77 6.89 0.56
N ALA A 49 -12.43 7.26 1.65
CA ALA A 49 -13.88 7.29 1.70
C ALA A 49 -14.47 8.27 0.69
N ARG A 50 -13.85 9.42 0.50
CA ARG A 50 -14.29 10.40 -0.49
C ARG A 50 -14.14 9.88 -1.92
N SER A 51 -13.06 9.17 -2.19
CA SER A 51 -12.78 8.66 -3.54
C SER A 51 -13.67 7.49 -3.92
N LEU A 52 -13.99 6.62 -2.95
CA LEU A 52 -14.71 5.37 -3.19
C LEU A 52 -16.20 5.46 -2.88
N GLY A 53 -16.62 6.50 -2.17
CA GLY A 53 -17.99 6.63 -1.67
C GLY A 53 -18.15 5.95 -0.33
N GLU A 54 -18.79 6.65 0.62
CA GLU A 54 -18.85 6.21 2.01
C GLU A 54 -19.68 4.96 2.23
N THR A 55 -20.54 4.62 1.27
CA THR A 55 -21.48 3.50 1.43
C THR A 55 -21.06 2.24 0.68
N THR A 56 -19.87 2.24 0.06
CA THR A 56 -19.41 1.06 -0.67
C THR A 56 -18.89 -0.01 0.29
N ASP A 57 -18.95 -1.28 -0.15
CA ASP A 57 -18.42 -2.39 0.62
C ASP A 57 -16.91 -2.24 0.86
N VAL A 58 -16.19 -1.67 -0.09
CA VAL A 58 -14.76 -1.44 0.04
C VAL A 58 -14.46 -0.58 1.26
N VAL A 59 -15.21 0.53 1.44
CA VAL A 59 -15.01 1.42 2.57
C VAL A 59 -15.40 0.76 3.88
N SER A 60 -16.51 0.01 3.89
CA SER A 60 -17.07 -0.52 5.13
C SER A 60 -16.48 -1.86 5.56
N LYS A 61 -16.00 -2.68 4.61
CA LYS A 61 -15.62 -4.07 4.90
C LYS A 61 -14.18 -4.43 4.56
N GLU A 62 -13.60 -3.81 3.56
CA GLU A 62 -12.31 -4.25 3.06
C GLU A 62 -11.13 -3.37 3.48
N MET A 63 -11.40 -2.20 3.99
CA MET A 63 -10.34 -1.31 4.46
C MET A 63 -9.95 -1.65 5.89
N TYR A 64 -8.64 -1.66 6.14
CA TYR A 64 -8.10 -1.82 7.49
C TYR A 64 -7.93 -0.44 8.10
N SER A 65 -8.89 -0.04 8.91
CA SER A 65 -8.93 1.28 9.53
C SER A 65 -8.79 1.16 11.04
N PHE A 66 -8.18 2.16 11.65
CA PHE A 66 -8.00 2.21 13.09
C PHE A 66 -7.88 3.67 13.52
N ASP A 67 -8.10 3.91 14.81
CA ASP A 67 -7.96 5.25 15.36
C ASP A 67 -6.55 5.43 15.93
N ASP A 68 -5.93 6.56 15.64
CA ASP A 68 -4.66 6.87 16.26
C ASP A 68 -4.91 7.35 17.71
N ARG A 69 -3.82 7.68 18.42
CA ARG A 69 -3.93 8.12 19.80
C ARG A 69 -4.64 9.46 19.96
N GLY A 70 -4.67 10.26 18.93
CA GLY A 70 -5.39 11.53 18.91
C GLY A 70 -6.84 11.41 18.51
N GLY A 71 -7.32 10.20 18.20
CA GLY A 71 -8.70 9.96 17.81
C GLY A 71 -8.96 10.13 16.32
N GLU A 72 -7.94 10.33 15.50
CA GLU A 72 -8.10 10.43 14.07
C GLU A 72 -8.15 9.03 13.44
N SER A 73 -9.07 8.82 12.50
CA SER A 73 -9.19 7.54 11.81
C SER A 73 -8.18 7.44 10.68
N LEU A 74 -7.35 6.41 10.74
CA LEU A 74 -6.32 6.11 9.75
C LEU A 74 -6.63 4.79 9.06
N THR A 75 -6.21 4.68 7.82
CA THR A 75 -6.42 3.47 7.04
C THR A 75 -5.10 3.03 6.40
N LEU A 76 -4.86 1.73 6.41
CA LEU A 76 -3.72 1.15 5.73
C LEU A 76 -3.85 1.39 4.23
N ARG A 77 -2.76 1.91 3.65
CA ARG A 77 -2.72 2.22 2.22
C ARG A 77 -2.68 0.94 1.37
#